data_768c538e31714e64dda404952647839d
#
_entry.id   768c538e31714e64dda404952647839d
#
_cell.length_a   1.000
_cell.length_b   1.000
_cell.length_c   1.000
_cell.angle_alpha   90.00
_cell.angle_beta   90.00
_cell.angle_gamma   90.00
#
_symmetry.space_group_name_H-M   'P 1'
#
loop_
_entity.id
_entity.type
_entity.pdbx_description
1 polymer ?
#
loop_
_entity_poly.entity_id
_entity_poly.type
_entity_poly.pdbx_seq_one_letter_code
_entity_poly.pdbx_strand_id
1 'polypeptide(L)'
;MKTYTDKLVVNMNAEIAWEALKMMDKWLPNLSTNQAIYFEGGEDFFYEGRKYDIVTKEGIKMSCEISEVNEEAFWIEIHARHCLLHSILNCQVIPLTSSSCQLVRTQSYPGFVGFLLNLFFKRREAGETSEYLEVWKNYAQNQLQTL
;
A
#
# COMPACT_ATOMS: atom_id res chain seq x y z
N MET A 1 -5.57 -18.73 5.71
CA MET A 1 -5.08 -17.36 5.57
C MET A 1 -6.26 -16.41 5.35
N LYS A 2 -6.32 -15.36 6.12
CA LYS A 2 -7.37 -14.34 6.01
C LYS A 2 -6.92 -13.25 5.04
N THR A 3 -7.80 -12.85 4.13
CA THR A 3 -7.47 -11.87 3.09
C THR A 3 -8.57 -10.81 3.00
N TYR A 4 -8.16 -9.56 2.95
CA TYR A 4 -9.04 -8.41 2.73
C TYR A 4 -8.68 -7.74 1.42
N THR A 5 -9.69 -7.50 0.58
CA THR A 5 -9.49 -6.82 -0.70
C THR A 5 -10.40 -5.62 -0.79
N ASP A 6 -9.88 -4.49 -1.23
CA ASP A 6 -10.66 -3.31 -1.57
C ASP A 6 -10.28 -2.81 -2.95
N LYS A 7 -11.22 -2.15 -3.61
CA LYS A 7 -11.09 -1.70 -4.98
C LYS A 7 -11.66 -0.30 -5.13
N LEU A 8 -11.05 0.49 -6.00
CA LEU A 8 -11.50 1.86 -6.27
C LEU A 8 -11.27 2.18 -7.74
N VAL A 9 -12.36 2.50 -8.45
CA VAL A 9 -12.26 2.96 -9.85
C VAL A 9 -11.94 4.44 -9.85
N VAL A 10 -10.94 4.83 -10.63
CA VAL A 10 -10.49 6.22 -10.73
C VAL A 10 -10.44 6.67 -12.19
N ASN A 11 -10.72 7.95 -12.41
CA ASN A 11 -10.73 8.56 -13.75
C ASN A 11 -9.35 9.13 -14.07
N MET A 12 -8.41 8.23 -14.31
CA MET A 12 -7.06 8.57 -14.75
C MET A 12 -6.44 7.39 -15.48
N ASN A 13 -5.41 7.66 -16.27
CA ASN A 13 -4.63 6.64 -16.94
C ASN A 13 -3.92 5.75 -15.91
N ALA A 14 -3.84 4.44 -16.21
CA ALA A 14 -3.23 3.47 -15.30
C ALA A 14 -1.76 3.80 -14.98
N GLU A 15 -1.00 4.30 -15.95
CA GLU A 15 0.40 4.66 -15.71
C GLU A 15 0.55 5.77 -14.68
N ILE A 16 -0.37 6.74 -14.70
CA ILE A 16 -0.36 7.84 -13.73
C ILE A 16 -0.60 7.30 -12.31
N ALA A 17 -1.57 6.39 -12.16
CA ALA A 17 -1.84 5.77 -10.88
C ALA A 17 -0.66 4.91 -10.41
N TRP A 18 -0.02 4.18 -11.33
CA TRP A 18 1.16 3.37 -11.02
C TRP A 18 2.34 4.23 -10.60
N GLU A 19 2.61 5.33 -11.31
CA GLU A 19 3.68 6.25 -10.94
C GLU A 19 3.44 6.87 -9.56
N ALA A 20 2.19 7.17 -9.21
CA ALA A 20 1.85 7.63 -7.86
C ALA A 20 2.11 6.57 -6.80
N LEU A 21 1.82 5.30 -7.09
CA LEU A 21 2.13 4.20 -6.18
C LEU A 21 3.63 4.11 -5.93
N LYS A 22 4.44 4.31 -6.95
CA LYS A 22 5.90 4.28 -6.83
C LYS A 22 6.44 5.39 -5.92
N MET A 23 5.64 6.43 -5.67
CA MET A 23 5.98 7.54 -4.78
C MET A 23 5.32 7.40 -3.40
N MET A 24 5.07 6.15 -2.97
CA MET A 24 4.37 5.91 -1.70
C MET A 24 5.08 6.48 -0.47
N ASP A 25 6.39 6.66 -0.53
CA ASP A 25 7.15 7.31 0.54
C ASP A 25 6.67 8.75 0.81
N LYS A 26 6.03 9.38 -0.17
CA LYS A 26 5.55 10.75 -0.06
C LYS A 26 4.14 10.85 0.51
N TRP A 27 3.32 9.82 0.35
CA TRP A 27 1.92 9.88 0.80
C TRP A 27 1.55 8.88 1.90
N LEU A 28 2.35 7.84 2.14
CA LEU A 28 2.08 6.92 3.25
C LEU A 28 1.93 7.62 4.61
N PRO A 29 2.72 8.66 4.93
CA PRO A 29 2.52 9.36 6.20
C PRO A 29 1.19 10.11 6.32
N ASN A 30 0.48 10.30 5.21
CA ASN A 30 -0.84 10.97 5.22
C ASN A 30 -1.98 10.04 5.65
N LEU A 31 -1.72 8.75 5.79
CA LEU A 31 -2.71 7.83 6.36
C LEU A 31 -2.92 8.15 7.83
N SER A 32 -4.19 8.13 8.26
CA SER A 32 -4.55 8.47 9.65
C SER A 32 -3.94 7.54 10.67
N THR A 33 -3.60 6.31 10.28
CA THR A 33 -3.00 5.30 11.15
C THR A 33 -1.48 5.43 11.25
N ASN A 34 -0.84 6.22 10.38
CA ASN A 34 0.61 6.34 10.32
C ASN A 34 1.09 7.66 10.91
N GLN A 35 2.23 7.61 11.59
CA GLN A 35 2.91 8.79 12.09
C GLN A 35 4.10 9.16 11.21
N ALA A 36 4.89 8.18 10.78
CA ALA A 36 6.10 8.42 10.02
C ALA A 36 6.51 7.22 9.20
N ILE A 37 7.32 7.47 8.16
CA ILE A 37 8.02 6.46 7.38
C ILE A 37 9.52 6.73 7.46
N TYR A 38 10.31 5.68 7.62
CA TYR A 38 11.77 5.76 7.67
C TYR A 38 12.38 4.78 6.68
N PHE A 39 13.35 5.24 5.91
CA PHE A 39 14.08 4.39 4.98
C PHE A 39 15.47 5.00 4.71
N GLU A 40 16.40 4.16 4.30
CA GLU A 40 17.75 4.58 3.93
C GLU A 40 17.89 4.61 2.41
N GLY A 41 18.74 5.52 1.93
CA GLY A 41 19.21 5.58 0.56
C GLY A 41 18.38 6.49 -0.33
N GLY A 42 18.82 6.55 -1.51
CA GLY A 42 18.71 7.44 -2.60
C GLY A 42 17.36 7.87 -3.13
N GLU A 43 17.44 8.31 -4.37
CA GLU A 43 16.35 9.04 -5.02
C GLU A 43 15.15 8.16 -5.36
N ASP A 44 15.37 6.87 -5.62
CA ASP A 44 14.30 5.94 -5.97
C ASP A 44 13.89 5.10 -4.78
N PHE A 45 12.68 5.34 -4.29
CA PHE A 45 12.14 4.56 -3.19
C PHE A 45 11.74 3.14 -3.62
N PHE A 46 11.20 2.97 -4.81
CA PHE A 46 10.42 1.81 -5.22
C PHE A 46 11.24 0.81 -6.04
N TYR A 47 11.76 -0.23 -5.38
CA TYR A 47 12.48 -1.33 -6.07
C TYR A 47 12.41 -2.60 -5.23
N GLU A 48 12.60 -3.76 -5.87
CA GLU A 48 12.65 -5.04 -5.15
C GLU A 48 13.77 -5.06 -4.15
N GLY A 49 13.46 -5.49 -2.93
CA GLY A 49 14.40 -5.51 -1.81
C GLY A 49 14.43 -4.23 -0.99
N ARG A 50 13.68 -3.20 -1.38
CA ARG A 50 13.60 -1.97 -0.60
C ARG A 50 13.03 -2.25 0.78
N LYS A 51 13.75 -1.85 1.82
CA LYS A 51 13.31 -1.96 3.21
C LYS A 51 12.95 -0.57 3.73
N TYR A 52 11.86 -0.52 4.49
CA TYR A 52 11.43 0.71 5.14
C TYR A 52 10.62 0.37 6.39
N ASP A 53 10.52 1.34 7.29
CA ASP A 53 9.74 1.19 8.52
C ASP A 53 8.58 2.17 8.52
N ILE A 54 7.40 1.68 8.89
CA ILE A 54 6.24 2.51 9.17
C ILE A 54 6.06 2.53 10.69
N VAL A 55 5.94 3.74 11.26
CA VAL A 55 5.59 3.91 12.66
C VAL A 55 4.14 4.36 12.72
N THR A 56 3.30 3.61 13.41
CA THR A 56 1.89 3.93 13.57
C THR A 56 1.70 5.03 14.62
N LYS A 57 0.51 5.60 14.70
CA LYS A 57 0.19 6.60 15.73
C LYS A 57 0.28 6.07 17.13
N GLU A 58 0.10 4.76 17.33
CA GLU A 58 0.28 4.09 18.61
C GLU A 58 1.75 3.82 18.94
N GLY A 59 2.67 4.19 18.03
CA GLY A 59 4.10 3.97 18.22
C GLY A 59 4.58 2.57 17.83
N ILE A 60 3.76 1.78 17.14
CA ILE A 60 4.14 0.45 16.68
C ILE A 60 4.96 0.59 15.40
N LYS A 61 6.14 -0.03 15.38
CA LYS A 61 7.01 -0.05 14.23
C LYS A 61 6.78 -1.32 13.41
N MET A 62 6.39 -1.13 12.15
CA MET A 62 6.25 -2.21 11.18
C MET A 62 7.45 -2.18 10.25
N SER A 63 8.19 -3.28 10.19
CA SER A 63 9.32 -3.42 9.28
C SER A 63 8.81 -3.98 7.96
N CYS A 64 8.97 -3.20 6.89
CA CYS A 64 8.42 -3.51 5.59
C CYS A 64 9.51 -3.78 4.56
N GLU A 65 9.20 -4.63 3.59
CA GLU A 65 10.09 -4.92 2.47
C GLU A 65 9.27 -5.09 1.20
N ILE A 66 9.67 -4.41 0.14
CA ILE A 66 9.10 -4.63 -1.20
C ILE A 66 9.71 -5.92 -1.74
N SER A 67 8.93 -7.00 -1.75
CA SER A 67 9.43 -8.32 -2.14
C SER A 67 9.39 -8.57 -3.64
N GLU A 68 8.43 -7.96 -4.35
CA GLU A 68 8.26 -8.15 -5.79
C GLU A 68 7.63 -6.93 -6.43
N VAL A 69 8.16 -6.56 -7.61
CA VAL A 69 7.62 -5.49 -8.45
C VAL A 69 7.44 -6.04 -9.86
N ASN A 70 6.23 -5.91 -10.41
CA ASN A 70 5.95 -6.26 -11.80
C ASN A 70 5.48 -5.01 -12.54
N GLU A 71 6.40 -4.37 -13.25
CA GLU A 71 6.12 -3.11 -13.97
C GLU A 71 5.11 -3.31 -15.12
N GLU A 72 5.10 -4.46 -15.76
CA GLU A 72 4.19 -4.73 -16.87
C GLU A 72 2.75 -4.91 -16.40
N ALA A 73 2.57 -5.57 -15.26
CA ALA A 73 1.24 -5.83 -14.68
C ALA A 73 0.79 -4.73 -13.71
N PHE A 74 1.62 -3.73 -13.44
CA PHE A 74 1.37 -2.69 -12.44
C PHE A 74 1.01 -3.30 -11.09
N TRP A 75 1.87 -4.21 -10.61
CA TRP A 75 1.62 -4.99 -9.40
C TRP A 75 2.84 -5.00 -8.50
N ILE A 76 2.59 -4.96 -7.18
CA ILE A 76 3.63 -4.96 -6.16
C ILE A 76 3.22 -5.85 -5.00
N GLU A 77 4.20 -6.50 -4.39
CA GLU A 77 4.02 -7.23 -3.14
C GLU A 77 4.94 -6.66 -2.08
N ILE A 78 4.39 -6.41 -0.90
CA ILE A 78 5.10 -5.87 0.26
C ILE A 78 4.83 -6.77 1.45
N HIS A 79 5.89 -7.14 2.18
CA HIS A 79 5.80 -7.85 3.45
C HIS A 79 6.00 -6.87 4.60
N ALA A 80 5.13 -6.90 5.58
CA ALA A 80 5.24 -6.09 6.79
C ALA A 80 5.28 -7.00 8.01
N ARG A 81 6.20 -6.74 8.93
CA ARG A 81 6.42 -7.58 10.11
C ARG A 81 6.55 -6.75 11.37
N HIS A 82 5.94 -7.23 12.45
CA HIS A 82 6.10 -6.71 13.80
C HIS A 82 5.90 -7.84 14.78
N CYS A 83 6.91 -8.17 15.57
CA CYS A 83 6.86 -9.31 16.50
C CYS A 83 6.39 -10.59 15.77
N LEU A 84 5.26 -11.14 16.20
CA LEU A 84 4.68 -12.34 15.60
C LEU A 84 3.72 -12.02 14.44
N LEU A 85 3.43 -10.75 14.21
CA LEU A 85 2.54 -10.33 13.13
C LEU A 85 3.30 -10.27 11.82
N HIS A 86 2.75 -10.93 10.80
CA HIS A 86 3.26 -10.86 9.43
C HIS A 86 2.06 -10.59 8.52
N SER A 87 2.14 -9.55 7.71
CA SER A 87 1.13 -9.27 6.68
C SER A 87 1.78 -9.17 5.31
N ILE A 88 1.02 -9.57 4.30
CA ILE A 88 1.42 -9.46 2.90
C ILE A 88 0.44 -8.50 2.23
N LEU A 89 0.97 -7.43 1.65
CA LEU A 89 0.20 -6.42 0.98
C LEU A 89 0.48 -6.49 -0.51
N ASN A 90 -0.59 -6.57 -1.31
CA ASN A 90 -0.49 -6.47 -2.77
C ASN A 90 -1.27 -5.25 -3.22
N CYS A 91 -0.65 -4.44 -4.06
CA CYS A 91 -1.32 -3.34 -4.73
C CYS A 91 -1.21 -3.54 -6.23
N GLN A 92 -2.28 -3.26 -6.95
CA GLN A 92 -2.33 -3.42 -8.39
C GLN A 92 -3.14 -2.30 -9.03
N VAL A 93 -2.71 -1.87 -10.20
CA VAL A 93 -3.49 -0.96 -11.05
C VAL A 93 -3.97 -1.78 -12.25
N ILE A 94 -5.28 -1.85 -12.43
CA ILE A 94 -5.90 -2.57 -13.55
C ILE A 94 -6.43 -1.55 -14.55
N PRO A 95 -5.85 -1.44 -15.75
CA PRO A 95 -6.37 -0.55 -16.78
C PRO A 95 -7.78 -0.96 -17.19
N LEU A 96 -8.70 0.00 -17.26
CA LEU A 96 -10.07 -0.24 -17.76
C LEU A 96 -10.26 0.40 -19.12
N THR A 97 -9.85 1.66 -19.26
CA THR A 97 -9.83 2.39 -20.52
C THR A 97 -8.55 3.22 -20.57
N SER A 98 -8.34 4.00 -21.62
CA SER A 98 -7.19 4.92 -21.70
C SER A 98 -7.25 6.04 -20.66
N SER A 99 -8.45 6.29 -20.08
CA SER A 99 -8.67 7.38 -19.13
C SER A 99 -9.26 6.92 -17.80
N SER A 100 -9.28 5.62 -17.54
CA SER A 100 -9.76 5.07 -16.27
C SER A 100 -9.03 3.79 -15.91
N CYS A 101 -8.91 3.54 -14.61
CA CYS A 101 -8.30 2.32 -14.09
C CYS A 101 -8.93 1.96 -12.75
N GLN A 102 -8.60 0.78 -12.27
CA GLN A 102 -9.04 0.31 -10.96
C GLN A 102 -7.83 0.11 -10.07
N LEU A 103 -7.85 0.74 -8.90
CA LEU A 103 -6.85 0.50 -7.86
C LEU A 103 -7.33 -0.66 -7.01
N VAL A 104 -6.45 -1.61 -6.76
CA VAL A 104 -6.76 -2.80 -5.95
C VAL A 104 -5.72 -2.94 -4.86
N ARG A 105 -6.17 -3.10 -3.63
CA ARG A 105 -5.31 -3.40 -2.49
C ARG A 105 -5.81 -4.66 -1.82
N THR A 106 -4.91 -5.62 -1.64
CA THR A 106 -5.20 -6.87 -0.96
C THR A 106 -4.22 -7.04 0.19
N GLN A 107 -4.74 -7.32 1.38
CA GLN A 107 -3.92 -7.57 2.55
C GLN A 107 -4.24 -8.94 3.12
N SER A 108 -3.19 -9.74 3.34
CA SER A 108 -3.29 -11.11 3.83
C SER A 108 -2.48 -11.27 5.10
N TYR A 109 -2.94 -12.13 5.99
CA TYR A 109 -2.26 -12.45 7.25
C TYR A 109 -1.98 -13.94 7.26
N PRO A 110 -0.76 -14.37 6.86
CA PRO A 110 -0.40 -15.79 6.90
C PRO A 110 -0.17 -16.25 8.34
N GLY A 111 -0.47 -17.54 8.59
CA GLY A 111 -0.22 -18.17 9.85
C GLY A 111 -1.30 -17.98 10.90
N PHE A 112 -1.19 -18.75 11.99
CA PHE A 112 -2.21 -18.82 13.04
C PHE A 112 -2.29 -17.53 13.87
N VAL A 113 -1.13 -16.95 14.19
CA VAL A 113 -1.10 -15.71 14.98
C VAL A 113 -1.75 -14.57 14.19
N GLY A 114 -1.47 -14.47 12.89
CA GLY A 114 -2.10 -13.50 12.03
C GLY A 114 -3.61 -13.66 11.97
N PHE A 115 -4.08 -14.90 11.95
CA PHE A 115 -5.51 -15.22 11.98
C PHE A 115 -6.18 -14.72 13.28
N LEU A 116 -5.56 -14.97 14.43
CA LEU A 116 -6.08 -14.51 15.72
C LEU A 116 -6.14 -12.98 15.81
N LEU A 117 -5.06 -12.31 15.43
CA LEU A 117 -5.02 -10.85 15.42
C LEU A 117 -6.08 -10.25 14.48
N ASN A 118 -6.29 -10.91 13.36
CA ASN A 118 -7.29 -10.51 12.39
C ASN A 118 -8.71 -10.56 12.93
N LEU A 119 -9.05 -11.58 13.76
CA LEU A 119 -10.37 -11.67 14.38
C LEU A 119 -10.64 -10.47 15.29
N PHE A 120 -9.62 -9.94 15.97
CA PHE A 120 -9.76 -8.81 16.87
C PHE A 120 -9.75 -7.45 16.18
N PHE A 121 -9.04 -7.32 15.05
CA PHE A 121 -8.80 -6.04 14.39
C PHE A 121 -9.43 -5.91 13.00
N LYS A 122 -10.38 -6.77 12.67
CA LYS A 122 -11.01 -6.83 11.35
C LYS A 122 -11.57 -5.49 10.86
N ARG A 123 -12.25 -4.74 11.72
CA ARG A 123 -12.85 -3.45 11.34
C ARG A 123 -11.82 -2.38 11.03
N ARG A 124 -10.74 -2.39 11.80
CA ARG A 124 -9.65 -1.44 11.63
C ARG A 124 -8.94 -1.65 10.30
N GLU A 125 -8.66 -2.91 9.96
CA GLU A 125 -7.98 -3.25 8.70
C GLU A 125 -8.82 -2.88 7.48
N ALA A 126 -10.11 -3.12 7.51
CA ALA A 126 -11.00 -2.75 6.40
C ALA A 126 -11.00 -1.23 6.19
N GLY A 127 -11.05 -0.44 7.25
CA GLY A 127 -11.00 1.02 7.18
C GLY A 127 -9.66 1.52 6.65
N GLU A 128 -8.56 0.92 7.09
CA GLU A 128 -7.21 1.26 6.64
C GLU A 128 -7.04 0.98 5.15
N THR A 129 -7.56 -0.13 4.66
CA THR A 129 -7.47 -0.48 3.25
C THR A 129 -8.19 0.54 2.37
N SER A 130 -9.39 0.95 2.77
CA SER A 130 -10.17 1.96 2.06
C SER A 130 -9.47 3.32 2.06
N GLU A 131 -8.93 3.74 3.20
CA GLU A 131 -8.18 4.99 3.32
C GLU A 131 -6.92 4.97 2.47
N TYR A 132 -6.23 3.84 2.42
CA TYR A 132 -5.03 3.68 1.61
C TYR A 132 -5.33 3.99 0.13
N LEU A 133 -6.40 3.43 -0.41
CA LEU A 133 -6.80 3.67 -1.79
C LEU A 133 -7.18 5.13 -2.01
N GLU A 134 -7.87 5.77 -1.07
CA GLU A 134 -8.25 7.18 -1.19
C GLU A 134 -7.03 8.11 -1.15
N VAL A 135 -6.08 7.87 -0.26
CA VAL A 135 -4.86 8.69 -0.15
C VAL A 135 -4.03 8.53 -1.43
N TRP A 136 -3.88 7.29 -1.92
CA TRP A 136 -3.20 7.02 -3.18
C TRP A 136 -3.88 7.76 -4.34
N LYS A 137 -5.19 7.63 -4.47
CA LYS A 137 -5.97 8.34 -5.49
C LYS A 137 -5.76 9.85 -5.43
N ASN A 138 -5.86 10.42 -4.22
CA ASN A 138 -5.74 11.87 -4.05
C ASN A 138 -4.34 12.36 -4.44
N TYR A 139 -3.30 11.61 -4.07
CA TYR A 139 -1.94 11.96 -4.47
C TYR A 139 -1.79 11.91 -5.99
N ALA A 140 -2.31 10.87 -6.64
CA ALA A 140 -2.27 10.73 -8.09
C ALA A 140 -2.99 11.88 -8.79
N GLN A 141 -4.16 12.28 -8.29
CA GLN A 141 -4.93 13.39 -8.84
C GLN A 141 -4.19 14.71 -8.71
N ASN A 142 -3.51 14.94 -7.59
CA ASN A 142 -2.70 16.15 -7.39
C ASN A 142 -1.51 16.19 -8.35
N GLN A 143 -0.90 15.06 -8.67
CA GLN A 143 0.17 15.00 -9.66
C GLN A 143 -0.34 15.38 -11.05
N LEU A 144 -1.56 14.98 -11.41
CA LEU A 144 -2.18 15.37 -12.67
C LEU A 144 -2.37 16.88 -12.79
N GLN A 145 -2.74 17.55 -11.70
CA GLN A 145 -2.99 18.98 -11.69
C GLN A 145 -1.72 19.82 -11.81
N THR A 146 -0.57 19.25 -11.50
CA THR A 146 0.73 19.95 -11.56
C THR A 146 1.47 19.73 -12.88
N LEU A 147 0.94 18.88 -13.74
CA LEU A 147 1.56 18.59 -15.05
C LEU A 147 1.23 19.67 -16.10
#